data_51f1cb2793e9248f1e1cdbbacc2f1733
#
_entry.id   51f1cb2793e9248f1e1cdbbacc2f1733
#
_cell.length_a   1.000
_cell.length_b   1.000
_cell.length_c   1.000
_cell.angle_alpha   90.00
_cell.angle_beta   90.00
_cell.angle_gamma   90.00
#
_symmetry.space_group_name_H-M   'P 1'
#
loop_
_entity.id
_entity.type
_entity.pdbx_description
1 polymer ?
#
loop_
_entity_poly.entity_id
_entity_poly.type
_entity_poly.pdbx_seq_one_letter_code
_entity_poly.pdbx_strand_id
1 'polypeptide(L)'
;MKNKYRILKIAVTVILLGFLLSFSLKRFSNQKVTDDKVSVKLNETQTQVYFVDENIIKNLVKKDNPSGRIGDLDIPELEKEINANPFVDSANVYLNLNGKLNLDIKQRVPIFRMNNGGKDFYVDENGVEFPISRNYSHPCMLVTGNIDKSEYKDLASLVKFIDKDDFSKKYFIGISKGKNGYNLLTSEGNYKVEIGDLDKIEFKIKGFKTFVEKFLVYQNPQKYTKISVKYDNQIVTTLNPHFRENDSLLQIGRLELAKAPEVAKKKEENKKTVVSTKK
;
A
#
# COMPACT_ATOMS: atom_id res chain seq x y z
N MET A 1 -24.72 -64.29 21.85
CA MET A 1 -23.79 -64.43 20.71
C MET A 1 -23.67 -63.16 19.84
N LYS A 2 -24.71 -62.38 19.55
CA LYS A 2 -24.67 -61.17 18.67
C LYS A 2 -23.66 -60.12 19.11
N ASN A 3 -23.42 -59.81 20.39
CA ASN A 3 -22.51 -58.80 20.87
C ASN A 3 -21.03 -59.17 20.68
N LYS A 4 -20.64 -60.43 20.76
CA LYS A 4 -19.25 -60.85 20.53
C LYS A 4 -18.81 -60.61 19.08
N TYR A 5 -19.69 -60.89 18.11
CA TYR A 5 -19.42 -60.58 16.69
C TYR A 5 -19.39 -59.12 16.39
N ARG A 6 -20.11 -58.32 17.16
CA ARG A 6 -20.08 -56.82 17.00
C ARG A 6 -18.75 -56.25 17.47
N ILE A 7 -18.26 -56.73 18.63
CA ILE A 7 -16.95 -56.33 19.16
C ILE A 7 -15.81 -56.78 18.23
N LEU A 8 -15.89 -58.03 17.72
CA LEU A 8 -14.90 -58.55 16.77
C LEU A 8 -14.86 -57.72 15.47
N LYS A 9 -16.01 -57.33 14.90
CA LYS A 9 -16.08 -56.47 13.72
C LYS A 9 -15.43 -55.13 13.98
N ILE A 10 -15.71 -54.47 15.11
CA ILE A 10 -15.12 -53.19 15.48
C ILE A 10 -13.60 -53.34 15.62
N ALA A 11 -13.11 -54.38 16.29
CA ALA A 11 -11.68 -54.60 16.44
C ALA A 11 -10.96 -54.79 15.09
N VAL A 12 -11.54 -55.59 14.19
CA VAL A 12 -10.99 -55.81 12.84
C VAL A 12 -10.99 -54.48 12.04
N THR A 13 -12.06 -53.69 12.14
CA THR A 13 -12.12 -52.42 11.46
C THR A 13 -11.04 -51.40 11.96
N VAL A 14 -10.84 -51.35 13.28
CA VAL A 14 -9.81 -50.49 13.89
C VAL A 14 -8.39 -50.92 13.48
N ILE A 15 -8.13 -52.26 13.48
CA ILE A 15 -6.85 -52.82 13.03
C ILE A 15 -6.59 -52.49 11.55
N LEU A 16 -7.61 -52.66 10.70
CA LEU A 16 -7.54 -52.36 9.27
C LEU A 16 -7.29 -50.85 9.02
N LEU A 17 -7.99 -50.03 9.78
CA LEU A 17 -7.80 -48.54 9.72
C LEU A 17 -6.39 -48.16 10.18
N GLY A 18 -5.90 -48.74 11.27
CA GLY A 18 -4.53 -48.51 11.76
C GLY A 18 -3.46 -48.96 10.75
N PHE A 19 -3.68 -50.11 10.09
CA PHE A 19 -2.79 -50.60 9.03
C PHE A 19 -2.78 -49.67 7.81
N LEU A 20 -3.96 -49.23 7.35
CA LEU A 20 -4.08 -48.28 6.23
C LEU A 20 -3.44 -46.92 6.54
N LEU A 21 -3.63 -46.43 7.78
CA LEU A 21 -2.96 -45.20 8.24
C LEU A 21 -1.44 -45.35 8.28
N SER A 22 -0.94 -46.46 8.85
CA SER A 22 0.50 -46.76 8.90
C SER A 22 1.11 -46.88 7.51
N PHE A 23 0.41 -47.51 6.58
CA PHE A 23 0.85 -47.61 5.18
C PHE A 23 0.85 -46.26 4.48
N SER A 24 -0.18 -45.44 4.70
CA SER A 24 -0.30 -44.11 4.14
C SER A 24 0.83 -43.19 4.63
N LEU A 25 1.14 -43.21 5.92
CA LEU A 25 2.22 -42.38 6.51
C LEU A 25 3.62 -42.76 6.00
N LYS A 26 3.86 -44.06 5.73
CA LYS A 26 5.15 -44.57 5.26
C LYS A 26 5.33 -44.56 3.74
N ARG A 27 4.25 -44.35 2.99
CA ARG A 27 4.25 -44.48 1.52
C ARG A 27 5.31 -43.66 0.81
N PHE A 28 5.57 -42.44 1.28
CA PHE A 28 6.51 -41.53 0.65
C PHE A 28 7.77 -41.23 1.48
N SER A 29 7.87 -41.80 2.72
CA SER A 29 8.95 -41.46 3.65
C SER A 29 10.36 -41.69 3.08
N ASN A 30 10.54 -42.75 2.29
CA ASN A 30 11.83 -43.12 1.71
C ASN A 30 12.07 -42.49 0.31
N GLN A 31 11.11 -41.77 -0.23
CA GLN A 31 11.32 -41.10 -1.55
C GLN A 31 12.24 -39.88 -1.39
N LYS A 32 13.11 -39.69 -2.39
CA LYS A 32 13.99 -38.52 -2.43
C LYS A 32 13.21 -37.32 -2.98
N VAL A 33 13.46 -36.17 -2.38
CA VAL A 33 13.07 -34.84 -2.87
C VAL A 33 14.05 -34.46 -3.97
N THR A 34 13.72 -34.76 -5.23
CA THR A 34 14.49 -34.36 -6.41
C THR A 34 13.86 -33.11 -7.03
N ASP A 35 14.63 -32.30 -7.76
CA ASP A 35 14.15 -31.03 -8.32
C ASP A 35 12.92 -31.18 -9.24
N ASP A 36 12.78 -32.35 -9.90
CA ASP A 36 11.60 -32.71 -10.69
C ASP A 36 10.34 -33.00 -9.85
N LYS A 37 10.52 -33.29 -8.55
CA LYS A 37 9.44 -33.55 -7.59
C LYS A 37 9.09 -32.34 -6.74
N VAL A 38 9.79 -31.21 -6.92
CA VAL A 38 9.48 -29.94 -6.27
C VAL A 38 8.83 -29.01 -7.29
N SER A 39 7.59 -28.66 -7.07
CA SER A 39 6.86 -27.71 -7.90
C SER A 39 6.69 -26.41 -7.13
N VAL A 40 7.37 -25.38 -7.55
CA VAL A 40 7.17 -24.04 -7.02
C VAL A 40 6.24 -23.31 -7.97
N LYS A 41 5.11 -22.83 -7.45
CA LYS A 41 4.17 -22.01 -8.18
C LYS A 41 4.16 -20.63 -7.53
N LEU A 42 4.71 -19.66 -8.23
CA LEU A 42 4.58 -18.25 -7.86
C LEU A 42 3.22 -17.77 -8.37
N ASN A 43 2.28 -17.56 -7.46
CA ASN A 43 0.92 -17.16 -7.82
C ASN A 43 0.97 -15.81 -8.53
N GLU A 44 0.29 -15.74 -9.68
CA GLU A 44 0.12 -14.51 -10.41
C GLU A 44 -0.66 -13.51 -9.54
N THR A 45 -0.08 -12.35 -9.35
CA THR A 45 -0.73 -11.18 -8.75
C THR A 45 -1.20 -10.27 -9.88
N GLN A 46 -2.17 -9.40 -9.63
CA GLN A 46 -2.64 -8.42 -10.64
C GLN A 46 -1.49 -7.59 -11.21
N THR A 47 -0.42 -7.42 -10.43
CA THR A 47 0.81 -6.75 -10.83
C THR A 47 1.94 -7.75 -10.72
N GLN A 48 2.70 -7.94 -11.81
CA GLN A 48 3.86 -8.82 -11.80
C GLN A 48 4.96 -8.26 -10.90
N VAL A 49 5.44 -9.08 -9.99
CA VAL A 49 6.55 -8.79 -9.07
C VAL A 49 7.57 -9.92 -9.11
N TYR A 50 8.84 -9.57 -8.93
CA TYR A 50 9.97 -10.49 -9.08
C TYR A 50 10.91 -10.43 -7.85
N PHE A 51 10.34 -10.37 -6.66
CA PHE A 51 11.11 -10.34 -5.41
C PHE A 51 11.68 -11.68 -5.02
N VAL A 52 10.95 -12.75 -5.34
CA VAL A 52 11.32 -14.13 -5.04
C VAL A 52 11.32 -14.92 -6.33
N ASP A 53 12.35 -15.71 -6.57
CA ASP A 53 12.41 -16.65 -7.69
C ASP A 53 12.32 -18.11 -7.22
N GLU A 54 12.05 -19.01 -8.17
CA GLU A 54 11.91 -20.43 -7.91
C GLU A 54 13.19 -21.07 -7.34
N ASN A 55 14.38 -20.59 -7.74
CA ASN A 55 15.66 -21.14 -7.27
C ASN A 55 15.92 -20.81 -5.80
N ILE A 56 15.55 -19.60 -5.36
CA ILE A 56 15.65 -19.20 -3.95
C ILE A 56 14.83 -20.18 -3.09
N ILE A 57 13.61 -20.48 -3.50
CA ILE A 57 12.72 -21.39 -2.78
C ILE A 57 13.24 -22.83 -2.81
N LYS A 58 13.69 -23.33 -3.96
CA LYS A 58 14.28 -24.67 -4.07
C LYS A 58 15.53 -24.82 -3.19
N ASN A 59 16.35 -23.80 -3.10
CA ASN A 59 17.52 -23.79 -2.23
C ASN A 59 17.13 -23.83 -0.74
N LEU A 60 16.04 -23.15 -0.36
CA LEU A 60 15.50 -23.21 0.99
C LEU A 60 15.03 -24.65 1.33
N VAL A 61 14.27 -25.29 0.45
CA VAL A 61 13.84 -26.69 0.60
C VAL A 61 15.05 -27.62 0.77
N LYS A 62 16.13 -27.44 0.00
CA LYS A 62 17.35 -28.25 0.11
C LYS A 62 18.09 -28.01 1.45
N LYS A 63 18.10 -26.79 1.93
CA LYS A 63 18.72 -26.42 3.20
C LYS A 63 18.00 -27.06 4.39
N ASP A 64 16.66 -27.03 4.39
CA ASP A 64 15.83 -27.58 5.47
C ASP A 64 15.74 -29.11 5.43
N ASN A 65 15.99 -29.73 4.29
CA ASN A 65 16.00 -31.16 4.14
C ASN A 65 17.33 -31.70 3.61
N PRO A 66 18.40 -31.68 4.45
CA PRO A 66 19.73 -32.16 4.03
C PRO A 66 19.76 -33.65 3.66
N SER A 67 18.86 -34.46 4.24
CA SER A 67 18.75 -35.90 3.94
C SER A 67 18.21 -36.14 2.53
N GLY A 68 17.47 -35.16 1.98
CA GLY A 68 16.78 -35.25 0.71
C GLY A 68 15.60 -36.27 0.73
N ARG A 69 15.11 -36.72 1.90
CA ARG A 69 13.98 -37.64 2.02
C ARG A 69 12.71 -36.88 2.35
N ILE A 70 11.60 -37.24 1.70
CA ILE A 70 10.30 -36.64 1.97
C ILE A 70 9.86 -36.88 3.43
N GLY A 71 10.17 -38.06 3.99
CA GLY A 71 9.79 -38.39 5.35
C GLY A 71 10.49 -37.61 6.45
N ASP A 72 11.63 -36.97 6.12
CA ASP A 72 12.42 -36.16 7.03
C ASP A 72 12.11 -34.66 6.90
N LEU A 73 11.23 -34.28 5.94
CA LEU A 73 10.84 -32.91 5.69
C LEU A 73 9.73 -32.48 6.67
N ASP A 74 10.01 -31.45 7.45
CA ASP A 74 9.01 -30.78 8.29
C ASP A 74 8.27 -29.74 7.45
N ILE A 75 7.14 -30.14 6.86
CA ILE A 75 6.33 -29.27 5.99
C ILE A 75 5.84 -28.00 6.74
N PRO A 76 5.30 -28.11 7.97
CA PRO A 76 4.92 -26.93 8.75
C PRO A 76 6.08 -25.95 9.01
N GLU A 77 7.28 -26.43 9.35
CA GLU A 77 8.43 -25.54 9.59
C GLU A 77 8.93 -24.92 8.28
N LEU A 78 8.97 -25.68 7.18
CA LEU A 78 9.31 -25.13 5.86
C LEU A 78 8.33 -24.02 5.42
N GLU A 79 7.03 -24.25 5.62
CA GLU A 79 6.00 -23.26 5.32
C GLU A 79 6.19 -21.99 6.15
N LYS A 80 6.51 -22.14 7.43
CA LYS A 80 6.80 -21.05 8.35
C LYS A 80 8.06 -20.27 7.93
N GLU A 81 9.14 -20.96 7.54
CA GLU A 81 10.36 -20.29 7.03
C GLU A 81 10.09 -19.51 5.74
N ILE A 82 9.31 -20.06 4.81
CA ILE A 82 8.94 -19.36 3.59
C ILE A 82 8.09 -18.11 3.91
N ASN A 83 7.12 -18.24 4.82
CA ASN A 83 6.29 -17.11 5.28
C ASN A 83 7.07 -16.07 6.07
N ALA A 84 8.22 -16.42 6.65
CA ALA A 84 9.12 -15.48 7.32
C ALA A 84 9.90 -14.59 6.34
N ASN A 85 9.92 -14.92 5.04
CA ASN A 85 10.53 -14.08 4.03
C ASN A 85 9.68 -12.79 3.86
N PRO A 86 10.26 -11.60 4.03
CA PRO A 86 9.52 -10.33 4.00
C PRO A 86 8.83 -10.05 2.65
N PHE A 87 9.28 -10.68 1.56
CA PHE A 87 8.71 -10.54 0.23
C PHE A 87 7.57 -11.53 -0.06
N VAL A 88 7.28 -12.43 0.86
CA VAL A 88 6.16 -13.39 0.76
C VAL A 88 4.96 -12.84 1.52
N ASP A 89 3.81 -12.80 0.86
CA ASP A 89 2.53 -12.46 1.48
C ASP A 89 1.93 -13.68 2.16
N SER A 90 1.94 -14.81 1.45
CA SER A 90 1.51 -16.11 1.96
C SER A 90 2.15 -17.24 1.19
N ALA A 91 2.40 -18.35 1.86
CA ALA A 91 2.85 -19.60 1.27
C ALA A 91 1.99 -20.76 1.78
N ASN A 92 1.76 -21.74 0.93
CA ASN A 92 1.13 -23.01 1.26
C ASN A 92 2.00 -24.13 0.74
N VAL A 93 2.42 -25.01 1.62
CA VAL A 93 3.31 -26.14 1.32
C VAL A 93 2.58 -27.44 1.56
N TYR A 94 2.50 -28.29 0.54
CA TYR A 94 1.79 -29.57 0.66
C TYR A 94 2.37 -30.65 -0.22
N LEU A 95 2.16 -31.90 0.20
CA LEU A 95 2.57 -33.09 -0.54
C LEU A 95 1.37 -33.67 -1.29
N ASN A 96 1.53 -33.87 -2.59
CA ASN A 96 0.51 -34.54 -3.40
C ASN A 96 0.51 -36.05 -3.18
N LEU A 97 -0.59 -36.71 -3.58
CA LEU A 97 -0.76 -38.17 -3.50
C LEU A 97 0.28 -38.94 -4.34
N ASN A 98 0.94 -38.34 -5.29
CA ASN A 98 2.02 -38.91 -6.09
C ASN A 98 3.42 -38.68 -5.49
N GLY A 99 3.53 -38.06 -4.30
CA GLY A 99 4.80 -37.77 -3.63
C GLY A 99 5.53 -36.53 -4.16
N LYS A 100 4.82 -35.64 -4.88
CA LYS A 100 5.35 -34.36 -5.32
C LYS A 100 5.12 -33.27 -4.28
N LEU A 101 6.18 -32.59 -3.88
CA LEU A 101 6.11 -31.41 -2.99
C LEU A 101 5.67 -30.20 -3.81
N ASN A 102 4.60 -29.55 -3.39
CA ASN A 102 4.08 -28.34 -4.02
C ASN A 102 4.19 -27.16 -3.06
N LEU A 103 4.62 -26.05 -3.60
CA LEU A 103 4.78 -24.78 -2.89
C LEU A 103 4.04 -23.70 -3.69
N ASP A 104 2.88 -23.32 -3.20
CA ASP A 104 2.09 -22.22 -3.76
C ASP A 104 2.43 -20.94 -2.99
N ILE A 105 3.12 -20.01 -3.62
CA ILE A 105 3.67 -18.81 -2.98
C ILE A 105 3.07 -17.57 -3.61
N LYS A 106 2.48 -16.72 -2.79
CA LYS A 106 2.01 -15.40 -3.17
C LYS A 106 3.04 -14.37 -2.73
N GLN A 107 3.61 -13.65 -3.69
CA GLN A 107 4.55 -12.57 -3.39
C GLN A 107 3.82 -11.33 -2.91
N ARG A 108 4.47 -10.57 -2.03
CA ARG A 108 3.97 -9.28 -1.55
C ARG A 108 4.10 -8.23 -2.64
N VAL A 109 3.01 -7.49 -2.89
CA VAL A 109 2.96 -6.43 -3.91
C VAL A 109 3.04 -5.09 -3.22
N PRO A 110 4.05 -4.25 -3.50
CA PRO A 110 4.10 -2.91 -2.95
C PRO A 110 3.03 -2.01 -3.59
N ILE A 111 2.34 -1.24 -2.78
CA ILE A 111 1.43 -0.20 -3.22
C ILE A 111 2.17 1.13 -3.31
N PHE A 112 3.04 1.42 -2.33
CA PHE A 112 3.88 2.61 -2.37
C PHE A 112 5.24 2.34 -1.71
N ARG A 113 6.20 3.19 -2.05
CA ARG A 113 7.51 3.25 -1.41
C ARG A 113 7.53 4.41 -0.43
N MET A 114 7.87 4.12 0.81
CA MET A 114 7.98 5.11 1.88
C MET A 114 9.43 5.54 2.04
N ASN A 115 9.65 6.86 2.09
CA ASN A 115 10.90 7.43 2.59
C ASN A 115 10.60 8.29 3.81
N ASN A 116 10.97 7.79 5.00
CA ASN A 116 10.76 8.44 6.28
C ASN A 116 12.09 8.63 7.00
N GLY A 117 12.63 9.85 6.97
CA GLY A 117 13.84 10.21 7.72
C GLY A 117 15.09 9.38 7.36
N GLY A 118 15.23 8.98 6.08
CA GLY A 118 16.34 8.17 5.58
C GLY A 118 16.09 6.66 5.67
N LYS A 119 14.98 6.22 6.22
CA LYS A 119 14.51 4.83 6.10
C LYS A 119 13.67 4.69 4.84
N ASP A 120 14.03 3.70 4.03
CA ASP A 120 13.42 3.45 2.73
C ASP A 120 12.88 2.02 2.69
N PHE A 121 11.58 1.87 2.45
CA PHE A 121 10.89 0.59 2.49
C PHE A 121 9.61 0.62 1.65
N TYR A 122 9.10 -0.54 1.33
CA TYR A 122 7.80 -0.71 0.68
C TYR A 122 6.68 -0.90 1.69
N VAL A 123 5.47 -0.55 1.30
CA VAL A 123 4.22 -0.82 2.04
C VAL A 123 3.23 -1.46 1.08
N ASP A 124 2.62 -2.57 1.53
CA ASP A 124 1.58 -3.28 0.78
C ASP A 124 0.17 -2.74 1.04
N GLU A 125 -0.83 -3.38 0.44
CA GLU A 125 -2.24 -3.00 0.56
C GLU A 125 -2.81 -3.15 1.98
N ASN A 126 -2.19 -3.99 2.81
CA ASN A 126 -2.59 -4.22 4.20
C ASN A 126 -1.88 -3.29 5.18
N GLY A 127 -0.98 -2.42 4.68
CA GLY A 127 -0.15 -1.54 5.50
C GLY A 127 1.06 -2.25 6.11
N VAL A 128 1.48 -3.40 5.57
CA VAL A 128 2.65 -4.13 6.03
C VAL A 128 3.90 -3.56 5.38
N GLU A 129 4.88 -3.20 6.22
CA GLU A 129 6.20 -2.74 5.77
C GLU A 129 7.07 -3.93 5.37
N PHE A 130 7.83 -3.77 4.28
CA PHE A 130 8.85 -4.73 3.88
C PHE A 130 10.03 -4.02 3.20
N PRO A 131 11.24 -4.60 3.24
CA PRO A 131 12.46 -3.92 2.80
C PRO A 131 12.50 -3.70 1.28
N ILE A 132 13.34 -2.76 0.85
CA ILE A 132 13.73 -2.62 -0.55
C ILE A 132 14.62 -3.82 -0.93
N SER A 133 14.29 -4.48 -2.03
CA SER A 133 15.11 -5.56 -2.57
C SER A 133 16.34 -4.97 -3.29
N ARG A 134 17.47 -5.67 -3.15
CA ARG A 134 18.70 -5.32 -3.89
C ARG A 134 18.67 -5.77 -5.35
N ASN A 135 17.86 -6.79 -5.64
CA ASN A 135 17.84 -7.44 -6.94
C ASN A 135 16.69 -6.95 -7.84
N TYR A 136 15.64 -6.40 -7.23
CA TYR A 136 14.45 -5.97 -7.95
C TYR A 136 13.86 -4.71 -7.34
N SER A 137 13.53 -3.74 -8.18
CA SER A 137 12.82 -2.52 -7.78
C SER A 137 11.47 -2.47 -8.50
N HIS A 138 10.40 -2.41 -7.70
CA HIS A 138 9.04 -2.27 -8.23
C HIS A 138 8.69 -0.79 -8.40
N PRO A 139 8.23 -0.37 -9.59
CA PRO A 139 7.75 0.99 -9.79
C PRO A 139 6.43 1.22 -9.04
N CYS A 140 6.46 2.10 -8.07
CA CYS A 140 5.29 2.51 -7.30
C CYS A 140 5.43 3.95 -6.82
N MET A 141 4.33 4.54 -6.34
CA MET A 141 4.31 5.93 -5.89
C MET A 141 5.25 6.15 -4.71
N LEU A 142 6.04 7.22 -4.76
CA LEU A 142 6.89 7.63 -3.63
C LEU A 142 6.08 8.44 -2.63
N VAL A 143 6.16 8.04 -1.37
CA VAL A 143 5.55 8.73 -0.24
C VAL A 143 6.64 9.20 0.72
N THR A 144 6.59 10.47 1.11
CA THR A 144 7.61 11.09 1.97
C THR A 144 6.98 11.79 3.18
N GLY A 145 7.72 11.89 4.27
CA GLY A 145 7.30 12.59 5.48
C GLY A 145 7.15 11.67 6.68
N ASN A 146 6.87 12.27 7.83
CA ASN A 146 6.63 11.50 9.07
C ASN A 146 5.17 11.02 9.09
N ILE A 147 4.97 9.73 8.81
CA ILE A 147 3.66 9.10 8.67
C ILE A 147 3.59 7.93 9.64
N ASP A 148 2.51 7.87 10.42
CA ASP A 148 2.28 6.78 11.35
C ASP A 148 1.74 5.53 10.64
N LYS A 149 2.08 4.36 11.18
CA LYS A 149 1.62 3.07 10.61
C LYS A 149 0.10 2.95 10.52
N SER A 150 -0.62 3.60 11.43
CA SER A 150 -2.08 3.62 11.42
C SER A 150 -2.67 4.25 10.16
N GLU A 151 -1.92 5.14 9.49
CA GLU A 151 -2.36 5.86 8.28
C GLU A 151 -2.04 5.09 6.98
N TYR A 152 -1.26 3.99 7.04
CA TYR A 152 -0.80 3.29 5.83
C TYR A 152 -1.92 2.70 5.00
N LYS A 153 -2.99 2.21 5.61
CA LYS A 153 -4.15 1.66 4.90
C LYS A 153 -4.91 2.73 4.12
N ASP A 154 -5.06 3.90 4.73
CA ASP A 154 -5.74 5.03 4.09
C ASP A 154 -4.90 5.59 2.94
N LEU A 155 -3.58 5.65 3.14
CA LEU A 155 -2.63 5.98 2.07
C LEU A 155 -2.65 4.95 0.93
N ALA A 156 -2.67 3.66 1.24
CA ALA A 156 -2.78 2.62 0.23
C ALA A 156 -4.09 2.77 -0.57
N SER A 157 -5.18 3.17 0.09
CA SER A 157 -6.46 3.44 -0.56
C SER A 157 -6.37 4.66 -1.50
N LEU A 158 -5.69 5.73 -1.07
CA LEU A 158 -5.41 6.90 -1.90
C LEU A 158 -4.58 6.52 -3.14
N VAL A 159 -3.49 5.78 -2.96
CA VAL A 159 -2.63 5.37 -4.09
C VAL A 159 -3.39 4.48 -5.06
N LYS A 160 -4.16 3.50 -4.56
CA LYS A 160 -5.02 2.66 -5.41
C LYS A 160 -6.07 3.48 -6.18
N PHE A 161 -6.61 4.52 -5.57
CA PHE A 161 -7.54 5.43 -6.25
C PHE A 161 -6.83 6.19 -7.39
N ILE A 162 -5.64 6.72 -7.12
CA ILE A 162 -4.81 7.43 -8.12
C ILE A 162 -4.47 6.50 -9.28
N ASP A 163 -4.07 5.25 -9.00
CA ASP A 163 -3.67 4.28 -10.03
C ASP A 163 -4.82 3.84 -10.94
N LYS A 164 -6.07 3.90 -10.44
CA LYS A 164 -7.28 3.54 -11.20
C LYS A 164 -7.80 4.64 -12.10
N ASP A 165 -7.51 5.91 -11.80
CA ASP A 165 -7.95 7.05 -12.60
C ASP A 165 -6.83 7.50 -13.54
N ASP A 166 -7.04 7.39 -14.85
CA ASP A 166 -6.03 7.69 -15.88
C ASP A 166 -5.48 9.12 -15.79
N PHE A 167 -6.32 10.09 -15.40
CA PHE A 167 -5.89 11.46 -15.17
C PHE A 167 -4.96 11.54 -13.98
N SER A 168 -5.38 11.00 -12.83
CA SER A 168 -4.63 11.05 -11.57
C SER A 168 -3.30 10.32 -11.68
N LYS A 169 -3.28 9.16 -12.32
CA LYS A 169 -2.07 8.35 -12.54
C LYS A 169 -1.00 9.08 -13.36
N LYS A 170 -1.41 9.87 -14.34
CA LYS A 170 -0.49 10.67 -15.15
C LYS A 170 -0.07 11.96 -14.47
N TYR A 171 -0.95 12.51 -13.64
CA TYR A 171 -0.79 13.84 -13.07
C TYR A 171 -0.02 13.84 -11.75
N PHE A 172 -0.22 12.82 -10.90
CA PHE A 172 0.40 12.74 -9.58
C PHE A 172 1.58 11.78 -9.60
N ILE A 173 2.75 12.28 -9.19
CA ILE A 173 4.02 11.53 -9.19
C ILE A 173 4.52 11.17 -7.80
N GLY A 174 3.89 11.68 -6.74
CA GLY A 174 4.29 11.40 -5.36
C GLY A 174 3.35 12.01 -4.35
N ILE A 175 3.54 11.60 -3.09
CA ILE A 175 2.78 12.10 -1.94
C ILE A 175 3.78 12.59 -0.89
N SER A 176 3.48 13.72 -0.25
CA SER A 176 4.26 14.20 0.88
C SER A 176 3.37 14.59 2.04
N LYS A 177 3.70 14.19 3.28
CA LYS A 177 3.02 14.65 4.49
C LYS A 177 3.81 15.82 5.10
N GLY A 178 3.15 16.96 5.25
CA GLY A 178 3.67 18.14 5.92
C GLY A 178 2.91 18.47 7.21
N LYS A 179 3.16 19.63 7.78
CA LYS A 179 2.48 20.09 9.01
C LYS A 179 0.96 20.23 8.85
N ASN A 180 0.48 20.51 7.65
CA ASN A 180 -0.93 20.76 7.35
C ASN A 180 -1.64 19.56 6.71
N GLY A 181 -1.06 18.37 6.81
CA GLY A 181 -1.60 17.16 6.21
C GLY A 181 -0.88 16.78 4.91
N TYR A 182 -1.59 16.08 4.04
CA TYR A 182 -1.05 15.48 2.83
C TYR A 182 -1.08 16.42 1.64
N ASN A 183 -0.02 16.32 0.82
CA ASN A 183 0.11 17.01 -0.45
C ASN A 183 0.42 15.99 -1.54
N LEU A 184 -0.20 16.14 -2.71
CA LEU A 184 0.15 15.41 -3.92
C LEU A 184 1.16 16.24 -4.72
N LEU A 185 2.21 15.57 -5.18
CA LEU A 185 3.22 16.16 -6.08
C LEU A 185 2.76 15.94 -7.52
N THR A 186 2.88 16.95 -8.35
CA THR A 186 2.37 16.92 -9.72
C THR A 186 3.49 16.78 -10.75
N SER A 187 3.19 16.15 -11.87
CA SER A 187 4.07 16.08 -13.05
C SER A 187 4.13 17.39 -13.83
N GLU A 188 3.11 18.25 -13.66
CA GLU A 188 2.99 19.53 -14.35
C GLU A 188 3.06 20.70 -13.36
N GLY A 189 3.87 21.71 -13.70
CA GLY A 189 4.07 22.89 -12.87
C GLY A 189 4.91 22.66 -11.61
N ASN A 190 5.14 23.73 -10.86
CA ASN A 190 5.94 23.71 -9.62
C ASN A 190 5.09 23.85 -8.36
N TYR A 191 3.83 23.46 -8.42
CA TYR A 191 2.91 23.54 -7.29
C TYR A 191 2.61 22.15 -6.69
N LYS A 192 2.20 22.19 -5.43
CA LYS A 192 1.69 21.00 -4.71
C LYS A 192 0.17 21.10 -4.59
N VAL A 193 -0.50 19.98 -4.65
CA VAL A 193 -1.95 19.89 -4.39
C VAL A 193 -2.16 19.48 -2.94
N GLU A 194 -2.58 20.44 -2.09
CA GLU A 194 -2.85 20.19 -0.67
C GLU A 194 -4.23 19.54 -0.52
N ILE A 195 -4.26 18.28 -0.12
CA ILE A 195 -5.50 17.53 0.15
C ILE A 195 -5.89 17.53 1.63
N GLY A 196 -4.95 17.92 2.53
CA GLY A 196 -5.17 17.92 3.98
C GLY A 196 -5.19 16.51 4.57
N ASP A 197 -6.34 16.07 5.06
CA ASP A 197 -6.58 14.70 5.52
C ASP A 197 -6.91 13.74 4.37
N LEU A 198 -7.00 12.46 4.70
CA LEU A 198 -7.33 11.40 3.73
C LEU A 198 -8.84 11.13 3.62
N ASP A 199 -9.68 12.02 4.18
CA ASP A 199 -11.12 11.90 4.05
C ASP A 199 -11.60 12.43 2.69
N LYS A 200 -12.71 11.87 2.17
CA LYS A 200 -13.38 12.31 0.93
C LYS A 200 -12.41 12.44 -0.27
N ILE A 201 -11.41 11.57 -0.37
CA ILE A 201 -10.34 11.61 -1.37
C ILE A 201 -10.91 11.73 -2.79
N GLU A 202 -11.90 10.90 -3.13
CA GLU A 202 -12.54 10.91 -4.44
C GLU A 202 -13.13 12.28 -4.78
N PHE A 203 -13.82 12.91 -3.83
CA PHE A 203 -14.40 14.23 -4.01
C PHE A 203 -13.33 15.30 -4.24
N LYS A 204 -12.26 15.30 -3.42
CA LYS A 204 -11.14 16.24 -3.51
C LYS A 204 -10.41 16.12 -4.85
N ILE A 205 -10.10 14.90 -5.29
CA ILE A 205 -9.38 14.65 -6.56
C ILE A 205 -10.28 14.99 -7.75
N LYS A 206 -11.57 14.66 -7.71
CA LYS A 206 -12.53 15.01 -8.76
C LYS A 206 -12.72 16.52 -8.90
N GLY A 207 -12.74 17.23 -7.77
CA GLY A 207 -12.76 18.69 -7.74
C GLY A 207 -11.48 19.28 -8.37
N PHE A 208 -10.31 18.72 -8.02
CA PHE A 208 -9.04 19.13 -8.60
C PHE A 208 -9.01 18.88 -10.12
N LYS A 209 -9.42 17.71 -10.59
CA LYS A 209 -9.50 17.36 -12.01
C LYS A 209 -10.37 18.37 -12.78
N THR A 210 -11.54 18.67 -12.24
CA THR A 210 -12.44 19.67 -12.84
C THR A 210 -11.78 21.06 -12.90
N PHE A 211 -11.03 21.43 -11.87
CA PHE A 211 -10.31 22.70 -11.85
C PHE A 211 -9.19 22.73 -12.90
N VAL A 212 -8.46 21.65 -13.07
CA VAL A 212 -7.43 21.54 -14.11
C VAL A 212 -8.07 21.66 -15.50
N GLU A 213 -9.09 20.88 -15.80
CA GLU A 213 -9.71 20.80 -17.11
C GLU A 213 -10.41 22.10 -17.52
N LYS A 214 -11.05 22.81 -16.57
CA LYS A 214 -11.87 23.99 -16.88
C LYS A 214 -11.17 25.32 -16.63
N PHE A 215 -10.11 25.32 -15.86
CA PHE A 215 -9.46 26.56 -15.44
C PHE A 215 -7.95 26.55 -15.65
N LEU A 216 -7.24 25.57 -15.08
CA LEU A 216 -5.79 25.60 -15.07
C LEU A 216 -5.18 25.37 -16.46
N VAL A 217 -5.85 24.64 -17.34
CA VAL A 217 -5.44 24.42 -18.73
C VAL A 217 -5.26 25.73 -19.52
N TYR A 218 -5.96 26.80 -19.12
CA TYR A 218 -5.86 28.15 -19.73
C TYR A 218 -4.90 29.07 -19.00
N GLN A 219 -4.18 28.59 -17.99
CA GLN A 219 -3.25 29.36 -17.16
C GLN A 219 -1.83 28.80 -17.29
N ASN A 220 -0.84 29.66 -17.04
CA ASN A 220 0.52 29.15 -16.85
C ASN A 220 0.61 28.43 -15.50
N PRO A 221 0.93 27.12 -15.44
CA PRO A 221 0.99 26.39 -14.19
C PRO A 221 2.05 26.91 -13.22
N GLN A 222 3.09 27.60 -13.68
CA GLN A 222 4.12 28.23 -12.84
C GLN A 222 3.60 29.41 -12.03
N LYS A 223 2.41 29.91 -12.33
CA LYS A 223 1.74 30.99 -11.60
C LYS A 223 1.45 30.63 -10.14
N TYR A 224 1.38 29.34 -9.83
CA TYR A 224 1.00 28.84 -8.51
C TYR A 224 2.13 28.09 -7.82
N THR A 225 2.18 28.17 -6.47
CA THR A 225 3.04 27.32 -5.62
C THR A 225 2.24 26.24 -4.91
N LYS A 226 0.93 26.47 -4.72
CA LYS A 226 0.03 25.51 -4.04
C LYS A 226 -1.41 25.68 -4.54
N ILE A 227 -2.09 24.56 -4.71
CA ILE A 227 -3.52 24.46 -4.95
C ILE A 227 -4.12 23.61 -3.84
N SER A 228 -4.96 24.18 -3.00
CA SER A 228 -5.59 23.49 -1.88
C SER A 228 -7.01 23.05 -2.21
N VAL A 229 -7.28 21.76 -2.11
CA VAL A 229 -8.60 21.15 -2.28
C VAL A 229 -9.13 20.53 -0.98
N LYS A 230 -8.51 20.88 0.15
CA LYS A 230 -8.87 20.36 1.47
C LYS A 230 -10.20 20.88 2.00
N TYR A 231 -10.71 21.97 1.45
CA TYR A 231 -11.95 22.60 1.88
C TYR A 231 -13.12 22.09 1.06
N ASP A 232 -14.26 21.84 1.70
CA ASP A 232 -15.46 21.43 1.00
C ASP A 232 -15.94 22.54 0.03
N ASN A 233 -16.16 22.19 -1.24
CA ASN A 233 -16.66 23.08 -2.30
C ASN A 233 -15.81 24.32 -2.59
N GLN A 234 -14.56 24.38 -2.16
CA GLN A 234 -13.69 25.51 -2.38
C GLN A 234 -12.26 25.07 -2.75
N ILE A 235 -11.74 25.63 -3.83
CA ILE A 235 -10.35 25.49 -4.23
C ILE A 235 -9.61 26.80 -3.94
N VAL A 236 -8.56 26.72 -3.14
CA VAL A 236 -7.75 27.89 -2.74
C VAL A 236 -6.39 27.77 -3.38
N THR A 237 -6.00 28.80 -4.15
CA THR A 237 -4.70 28.84 -4.80
C THR A 237 -3.74 29.79 -4.07
N THR A 238 -2.45 29.46 -4.05
CA THR A 238 -1.39 30.33 -3.58
C THR A 238 -0.53 30.74 -4.77
N LEU A 239 -0.44 32.03 -5.02
CA LEU A 239 0.35 32.56 -6.11
C LEU A 239 1.84 32.39 -5.85
N ASN A 240 2.61 32.14 -6.92
CA ASN A 240 4.05 32.09 -6.89
C ASN A 240 4.63 33.52 -6.84
N PRO A 241 5.34 33.88 -5.76
CA PRO A 241 5.91 35.24 -5.64
C PRO A 241 7.06 35.56 -6.62
N HIS A 242 7.62 34.51 -7.25
CA HIS A 242 8.69 34.64 -8.23
C HIS A 242 8.19 34.64 -9.68
N PHE A 243 6.88 34.57 -9.89
CA PHE A 243 6.29 34.64 -11.20
C PHE A 243 5.87 36.06 -11.51
N ARG A 244 6.58 36.73 -12.47
CA ARG A 244 6.49 38.16 -12.76
C ARG A 244 5.06 38.68 -12.97
N GLU A 245 4.22 37.92 -13.64
CA GLU A 245 2.82 38.32 -13.88
C GLU A 245 1.98 38.41 -12.59
N ASN A 246 2.46 37.85 -11.47
CA ASN A 246 1.78 37.92 -10.19
C ASN A 246 2.11 39.18 -9.39
N ASP A 247 3.13 39.98 -9.78
CA ASP A 247 3.63 41.11 -8.99
C ASP A 247 2.54 42.15 -8.67
N SER A 248 1.72 42.51 -9.65
CA SER A 248 0.61 43.45 -9.46
C SER A 248 -0.48 42.91 -8.53
N LEU A 249 -0.84 41.62 -8.68
CA LEU A 249 -1.84 40.96 -7.83
C LEU A 249 -1.36 40.83 -6.38
N LEU A 250 -0.10 40.50 -6.18
CA LEU A 250 0.53 40.42 -4.86
C LEU A 250 0.65 41.77 -4.17
N GLN A 251 0.93 42.87 -4.91
CA GLN A 251 0.91 44.22 -4.38
C GLN A 251 -0.49 44.65 -3.94
N ILE A 252 -1.52 44.41 -4.77
CA ILE A 252 -2.92 44.71 -4.41
C ILE A 252 -3.31 43.94 -3.15
N GLY A 253 -3.03 42.62 -3.07
CA GLY A 253 -3.34 41.84 -1.91
C GLY A 253 -2.64 42.31 -0.63
N ARG A 254 -1.38 42.78 -0.71
CA ARG A 254 -0.67 43.38 0.44
C ARG A 254 -1.33 44.66 0.91
N LEU A 255 -1.76 45.51 -0.03
CA LEU A 255 -2.45 46.80 0.28
C LEU A 255 -3.82 46.53 0.95
N GLU A 256 -4.55 45.53 0.49
CA GLU A 256 -5.84 45.13 1.11
C GLU A 256 -5.65 44.56 2.51
N LEU A 257 -4.68 43.69 2.73
CA LEU A 257 -4.33 43.18 4.05
C LEU A 257 -3.89 44.29 5.02
N ALA A 258 -3.15 45.29 4.55
CA ALA A 258 -2.75 46.42 5.38
C ALA A 258 -3.95 47.30 5.82
N LYS A 259 -4.98 47.39 4.97
CA LYS A 259 -6.23 48.14 5.28
C LYS A 259 -7.21 47.35 6.16
N ALA A 260 -7.09 46.03 6.22
CA ALA A 260 -8.02 45.18 6.96
C ALA A 260 -8.13 45.49 8.48
N PRO A 261 -7.05 45.82 9.21
CA PRO A 261 -7.15 46.20 10.61
C PRO A 261 -7.85 47.56 10.83
N GLU A 262 -7.74 48.51 9.91
CA GLU A 262 -8.45 49.80 9.98
C GLU A 262 -9.95 49.61 9.73
N VAL A 263 -10.33 48.75 8.80
CA VAL A 263 -11.74 48.45 8.52
C VAL A 263 -12.38 47.67 9.71
N ALA A 264 -11.62 46.82 10.37
CA ALA A 264 -12.10 46.13 11.57
C ALA A 264 -12.33 47.12 12.73
N LYS A 265 -11.39 48.05 12.97
CA LYS A 265 -11.54 49.12 13.99
C LYS A 265 -12.74 50.05 13.71
N LYS A 266 -12.93 50.46 12.47
CA LYS A 266 -14.09 51.27 12.07
C LYS A 266 -15.43 50.55 12.25
N LYS A 267 -15.48 49.23 12.01
CA LYS A 267 -16.67 48.43 12.27
C LYS A 267 -17.00 48.29 13.77
N GLU A 268 -15.98 48.16 14.62
CA GLU A 268 -16.18 48.17 16.07
C GLU A 268 -16.60 49.52 16.63
N GLU A 269 -16.03 50.63 16.16
CA GLU A 269 -16.44 51.99 16.54
C GLU A 269 -17.88 52.27 16.11
N ASN A 270 -18.26 51.96 14.88
CA ASN A 270 -19.64 52.10 14.41
C ASN A 270 -20.66 51.23 15.21
N LYS A 271 -20.26 50.02 15.65
CA LYS A 271 -21.11 49.22 16.55
C LYS A 271 -21.29 49.84 17.92
N LYS A 272 -20.24 50.46 18.47
CA LYS A 272 -20.32 51.17 19.77
C LYS A 272 -21.19 52.44 19.69
N THR A 273 -21.11 53.18 18.58
CA THR A 273 -21.93 54.38 18.33
C THR A 273 -23.41 54.07 18.17
N VAL A 274 -23.77 52.95 17.47
CA VAL A 274 -25.17 52.56 17.29
C VAL A 274 -25.79 52.05 18.60
N VAL A 275 -24.99 51.50 19.52
CA VAL A 275 -25.50 51.02 20.83
C VAL A 275 -25.67 52.20 21.80
N SER A 276 -24.90 53.31 21.64
CA SER A 276 -24.99 54.50 22.48
C SER A 276 -26.16 55.43 22.11
N THR A 277 -26.70 55.31 20.92
CA THR A 277 -27.85 56.14 20.45
C THR A 277 -29.21 55.48 20.69
N LYS A 278 -29.27 54.29 21.33
CA LYS A 278 -30.49 53.55 21.71
C LYS A 278 -30.73 53.53 23.23
N LYS A 279 -30.22 54.49 24.00
CA LYS A 279 -30.59 54.67 25.42
C LYS A 279 -31.37 55.99 25.58
#